data_eaad128cf454a8d26f26a97a1bcbdea0
#
_entry.id   eaad128cf454a8d26f26a97a1bcbdea0
#
_cell.length_a   1.000
_cell.length_b   1.000
_cell.length_c   1.000
_cell.angle_alpha   90.00
_cell.angle_beta   90.00
_cell.angle_gamma   90.00
#
_symmetry.space_group_name_H-M   'P 1'
#
loop_
_entity.id
_entity.type
_entity.pdbx_description
1 polymer ?
#
loop_
_entity_poly.entity_id
_entity_poly.type
_entity_poly.pdbx_seq_one_letter_code
_entity_poly.pdbx_strand_id
1 'polypeptide(L)'
;MTHVEMKQRLTPLYGEREAQAILRMVLEMRFGMSHADILCGKVTQLSADDTEELEKIIARLEKNEPVQYILGQSDFYGRQFHVTPAVLIPRPETEELCTWIKETAGQSSPKRAILDIGTGSGCIAVTLALELPGSQVEAWDISRDALLVAQQNAERLGATVKFVENDVQKVADPSMKWDIIVSNPPYITLQEKAEMEANVLAYEPHLALFAPNNDAMHFYRLISHYAARNLNDGGMVFFEINPLFSDGIKETLLSHGFTDIVVKSDTFGKQRFVRGTYTKDYLEGQKTADV
;
A
#
# COMPACT_ATOMS: atom_id res chain seq x y z
N MET A 1 7.05 22.71 -27.41
CA MET A 1 5.87 22.84 -26.51
C MET A 1 6.26 23.62 -25.26
N THR A 2 5.45 24.57 -24.83
CA THR A 2 5.68 25.38 -23.62
C THR A 2 4.97 24.77 -22.41
N HIS A 3 5.42 25.12 -21.20
CA HIS A 3 4.74 24.72 -19.96
C HIS A 3 3.26 25.14 -19.92
N VAL A 4 2.93 26.35 -20.48
CA VAL A 4 1.57 26.84 -20.54
C VAL A 4 0.68 26.00 -21.45
N GLU A 5 1.18 25.63 -22.63
CA GLU A 5 0.45 24.78 -23.58
C GLU A 5 0.16 23.40 -22.97
N MET A 6 1.14 22.77 -22.31
CA MET A 6 0.93 21.50 -21.61
C MET A 6 -0.12 21.59 -20.50
N LYS A 7 -0.03 22.64 -19.67
CA LYS A 7 -1.01 22.89 -18.61
C LYS A 7 -2.42 23.06 -19.20
N GLN A 8 -2.58 23.80 -20.28
CA GLN A 8 -3.88 23.98 -20.95
C GLN A 8 -4.46 22.65 -21.47
N ARG A 9 -3.62 21.74 -21.97
CA ARG A 9 -4.05 20.39 -22.41
C ARG A 9 -4.56 19.52 -21.27
N LEU A 10 -3.91 19.57 -20.10
CA LEU A 10 -4.22 18.71 -18.95
C LEU A 10 -5.29 19.30 -18.02
N THR A 11 -5.44 20.62 -17.97
CA THR A 11 -6.39 21.31 -17.07
C THR A 11 -7.85 20.82 -17.20
N PRO A 12 -8.39 20.51 -18.38
CA PRO A 12 -9.77 20.00 -18.50
C PRO A 12 -9.99 18.68 -17.78
N LEU A 13 -8.95 17.85 -17.61
CA LEU A 13 -9.03 16.53 -16.99
C LEU A 13 -8.71 16.56 -15.49
N TYR A 14 -7.67 17.29 -15.11
CA TYR A 14 -7.11 17.27 -13.75
C TYR A 14 -7.44 18.55 -12.93
N GLY A 15 -7.96 19.59 -13.58
CA GLY A 15 -8.02 20.92 -12.97
C GLY A 15 -6.65 21.61 -12.90
N GLU A 16 -6.65 22.89 -12.54
CA GLU A 16 -5.42 23.71 -12.63
C GLU A 16 -4.30 23.29 -11.69
N ARG A 17 -4.64 22.98 -10.43
CA ARG A 17 -3.64 22.68 -9.39
C ARG A 17 -2.98 21.32 -9.61
N GLU A 18 -3.78 20.32 -9.91
CA GLU A 18 -3.28 18.97 -10.14
C GLU A 18 -2.50 18.89 -11.46
N ALA A 19 -3.01 19.46 -12.55
CA ALA A 19 -2.27 19.53 -13.82
C ALA A 19 -0.89 20.18 -13.63
N GLN A 20 -0.80 21.25 -12.84
CA GLN A 20 0.49 21.88 -12.53
C GLN A 20 1.41 20.97 -11.70
N ALA A 21 0.87 20.26 -10.71
CA ALA A 21 1.64 19.32 -9.89
C ALA A 21 2.17 18.14 -10.70
N ILE A 22 1.33 17.55 -11.56
CA ILE A 22 1.70 16.47 -12.48
C ILE A 22 2.81 16.92 -13.43
N LEU A 23 2.64 18.08 -14.09
CA LEU A 23 3.65 18.59 -15.01
C LEU A 23 4.98 18.86 -14.31
N ARG A 24 4.94 19.43 -13.10
CA ARG A 24 6.16 19.63 -12.32
C ARG A 24 6.84 18.30 -12.02
N MET A 25 6.09 17.30 -11.56
CA MET A 25 6.62 15.96 -11.29
C MET A 25 7.28 15.35 -12.53
N VAL A 26 6.62 15.41 -13.68
CA VAL A 26 7.19 14.92 -14.96
C VAL A 26 8.50 15.62 -15.30
N LEU A 27 8.52 16.95 -15.25
CA LEU A 27 9.70 17.74 -15.63
C LEU A 27 10.87 17.56 -14.65
N GLU A 28 10.58 17.49 -13.35
CA GLU A 28 11.59 17.25 -12.32
C GLU A 28 12.16 15.82 -12.42
N MET A 29 11.29 14.81 -12.45
CA MET A 29 11.70 13.41 -12.32
C MET A 29 12.25 12.82 -13.63
N ARG A 30 11.69 13.20 -14.78
CA ARG A 30 12.08 12.62 -16.06
C ARG A 30 13.16 13.44 -16.79
N PHE A 31 13.11 14.75 -16.65
CA PHE A 31 14.02 15.68 -17.38
C PHE A 31 14.99 16.41 -16.46
N GLY A 32 14.99 16.13 -15.16
CA GLY A 32 15.94 16.69 -14.18
C GLY A 32 15.83 18.21 -14.00
N MET A 33 14.70 18.80 -14.35
CA MET A 33 14.50 20.24 -14.26
C MET A 33 14.23 20.67 -12.81
N SER A 34 14.94 21.68 -12.34
CA SER A 34 14.58 22.33 -11.08
C SER A 34 13.31 23.16 -11.23
N HIS A 35 12.65 23.47 -10.11
CA HIS A 35 11.49 24.39 -10.13
C HIS A 35 11.82 25.74 -10.78
N ALA A 36 13.04 26.28 -10.56
CA ALA A 36 13.50 27.50 -11.20
C ALA A 36 13.61 27.35 -12.73
N ASP A 37 14.10 26.21 -13.21
CA ASP A 37 14.21 25.94 -14.66
C ASP A 37 12.83 25.92 -15.33
N ILE A 38 11.85 25.30 -14.64
CA ILE A 38 10.45 25.25 -15.12
C ILE A 38 9.86 26.64 -15.21
N LEU A 39 10.03 27.46 -14.16
CA LEU A 39 9.55 28.86 -14.13
C LEU A 39 10.22 29.73 -15.18
N CYS A 40 11.50 29.51 -15.46
CA CYS A 40 12.25 30.23 -16.50
C CYS A 40 11.95 29.72 -17.93
N GLY A 41 11.04 28.74 -18.08
CA GLY A 41 10.62 28.27 -19.42
C GLY A 41 11.68 27.40 -20.13
N LYS A 42 12.66 26.83 -19.40
CA LYS A 42 13.72 25.99 -20.00
C LYS A 42 13.19 24.72 -20.69
N VAL A 43 11.93 24.36 -20.47
CA VAL A 43 11.26 23.27 -21.18
C VAL A 43 11.32 23.44 -22.70
N THR A 44 11.39 24.68 -23.19
CA THR A 44 11.52 24.99 -24.64
C THR A 44 12.92 24.73 -25.19
N GLN A 45 13.89 24.42 -24.33
CA GLN A 45 15.29 24.16 -24.66
C GLN A 45 15.63 22.66 -24.61
N LEU A 46 14.64 21.79 -24.41
CA LEU A 46 14.79 20.36 -24.48
C LEU A 46 15.31 19.91 -25.86
N SER A 47 16.06 18.83 -25.89
CA SER A 47 16.47 18.19 -27.15
C SER A 47 15.26 17.75 -27.96
N ALA A 48 15.45 17.43 -29.23
CA ALA A 48 14.38 16.90 -30.08
C ALA A 48 13.82 15.57 -29.50
N ASP A 49 14.70 14.69 -29.04
CA ASP A 49 14.33 13.39 -28.45
C ASP A 49 13.56 13.56 -27.16
N ASP A 50 14.03 14.44 -26.26
CA ASP A 50 13.32 14.74 -24.99
C ASP A 50 11.96 15.41 -25.26
N THR A 51 11.88 16.25 -26.30
CA THR A 51 10.61 16.87 -26.70
C THR A 51 9.61 15.84 -27.20
N GLU A 52 10.06 14.88 -28.01
CA GLU A 52 9.22 13.77 -28.49
C GLU A 52 8.77 12.87 -27.32
N GLU A 53 9.67 12.58 -26.37
CA GLU A 53 9.33 11.82 -25.18
C GLU A 53 8.32 12.55 -24.30
N LEU A 54 8.52 13.84 -24.06
CA LEU A 54 7.56 14.68 -23.30
C LEU A 54 6.19 14.67 -23.96
N GLU A 55 6.10 14.77 -25.28
CA GLU A 55 4.84 14.68 -26.01
C GLU A 55 4.15 13.33 -25.82
N LYS A 56 4.90 12.22 -25.83
CA LYS A 56 4.37 10.89 -25.53
C LYS A 56 3.82 10.79 -24.10
N ILE A 57 4.52 11.39 -23.14
CA ILE A 57 4.07 11.45 -21.73
C ILE A 57 2.76 12.25 -21.63
N ILE A 58 2.69 13.44 -22.25
CA ILE A 58 1.47 14.27 -22.24
C ILE A 58 0.30 13.51 -22.88
N ALA A 59 0.53 12.82 -24.00
CA ALA A 59 -0.50 12.03 -24.67
C ALA A 59 -1.03 10.85 -23.83
N ARG A 60 -0.22 10.29 -22.94
CA ARG A 60 -0.64 9.27 -21.94
C ARG A 60 -1.46 9.91 -20.82
N LEU A 61 -1.03 11.05 -20.30
CA LEU A 61 -1.75 11.82 -19.30
C LEU A 61 -3.14 12.27 -19.80
N GLU A 62 -3.27 12.67 -21.07
CA GLU A 62 -4.56 13.01 -21.70
C GLU A 62 -5.53 11.81 -21.75
N LYS A 63 -5.03 10.59 -21.63
CA LYS A 63 -5.83 9.36 -21.47
C LYS A 63 -6.12 9.02 -20.01
N ASN A 64 -5.81 9.92 -19.10
CA ASN A 64 -5.97 9.76 -17.66
C ASN A 64 -5.12 8.61 -17.06
N GLU A 65 -4.00 8.26 -17.71
CA GLU A 65 -3.08 7.27 -17.15
C GLU A 65 -2.36 7.86 -15.92
N PRO A 66 -2.27 7.14 -14.78
CA PRO A 66 -1.58 7.64 -13.59
C PRO A 66 -0.14 8.03 -13.88
N VAL A 67 0.25 9.24 -13.47
CA VAL A 67 1.61 9.75 -13.70
C VAL A 67 2.68 8.84 -13.10
N GLN A 68 2.38 8.13 -12.01
CA GLN A 68 3.27 7.17 -11.38
C GLN A 68 3.58 5.99 -12.31
N TYR A 69 2.60 5.46 -13.04
CA TYR A 69 2.84 4.41 -14.04
C TYR A 69 3.57 4.93 -15.28
N ILE A 70 3.29 6.17 -15.67
CA ILE A 70 4.01 6.81 -16.78
C ILE A 70 5.49 6.96 -16.46
N LEU A 71 5.81 7.39 -15.24
CA LEU A 71 7.18 7.59 -14.76
C LEU A 71 7.83 6.31 -14.23
N GLY A 72 7.03 5.25 -14.00
CA GLY A 72 7.49 3.98 -13.43
C GLY A 72 7.87 4.06 -11.96
N GLN A 73 7.45 5.11 -11.22
CA GLN A 73 7.84 5.30 -9.83
C GLN A 73 6.81 6.11 -9.03
N SER A 74 6.77 5.84 -7.73
CA SER A 74 5.93 6.53 -6.75
C SER A 74 6.74 6.79 -5.48
N ASP A 75 6.57 7.96 -4.89
CA ASP A 75 7.15 8.26 -3.58
C ASP A 75 6.36 7.56 -2.48
N PHE A 76 7.05 6.96 -1.53
CA PHE A 76 6.46 6.36 -0.34
C PHE A 76 7.47 6.36 0.82
N TYR A 77 7.08 6.89 1.95
CA TYR A 77 7.88 6.97 3.18
C TYR A 77 9.28 7.60 2.96
N GLY A 78 9.33 8.65 2.16
CA GLY A 78 10.56 9.36 1.78
C GLY A 78 11.49 8.58 0.84
N ARG A 79 11.00 7.52 0.19
CA ARG A 79 11.73 6.67 -0.76
C ARG A 79 10.97 6.56 -2.07
N GLN A 80 11.70 6.35 -3.16
CA GLN A 80 11.08 6.11 -4.46
C GLN A 80 10.90 4.60 -4.69
N PHE A 81 9.67 4.18 -4.90
CA PHE A 81 9.31 2.80 -5.25
C PHE A 81 9.04 2.68 -6.74
N HIS A 82 9.61 1.67 -7.38
CA HIS A 82 9.21 1.28 -8.73
C HIS A 82 7.79 0.76 -8.72
N VAL A 83 6.97 1.22 -9.68
CA VAL A 83 5.58 0.79 -9.85
C VAL A 83 5.28 0.52 -11.31
N THR A 84 4.43 -0.47 -11.53
CA THR A 84 3.89 -0.84 -12.85
C THR A 84 2.40 -1.15 -12.69
N PRO A 85 1.62 -1.31 -13.77
CA PRO A 85 0.23 -1.75 -13.68
C PRO A 85 -0.01 -3.12 -13.00
N ALA A 86 1.05 -3.82 -12.60
CA ALA A 86 0.97 -5.07 -11.84
C ALA A 86 0.72 -4.84 -10.33
N VAL A 87 0.91 -3.63 -9.82
CA VAL A 87 0.82 -3.30 -8.39
C VAL A 87 -0.03 -2.06 -8.14
N LEU A 88 -0.70 -2.00 -7.00
CA LEU A 88 -1.35 -0.79 -6.51
C LEU A 88 -0.29 0.31 -6.33
N ILE A 89 -0.61 1.52 -6.76
CA ILE A 89 0.24 2.69 -6.47
C ILE A 89 0.21 2.92 -4.94
N PRO A 90 1.38 2.97 -4.26
CA PRO A 90 1.45 3.25 -2.83
C PRO A 90 0.67 4.51 -2.44
N ARG A 91 -0.10 4.44 -1.36
CA ARG A 91 -0.96 5.54 -0.89
C ARG A 91 -0.34 6.23 0.33
N PRO A 92 -0.51 7.56 0.48
CA PRO A 92 -0.01 8.29 1.65
C PRO A 92 -0.55 7.75 2.98
N GLU A 93 -1.80 7.30 3.01
CA GLU A 93 -2.41 6.72 4.20
C GLU A 93 -1.66 5.46 4.66
N THR A 94 -1.16 4.65 3.74
CA THR A 94 -0.38 3.45 4.06
C THR A 94 0.96 3.79 4.74
N GLU A 95 1.52 4.99 4.54
CA GLU A 95 2.69 5.48 5.29
C GLU A 95 2.37 5.65 6.78
N GLU A 96 1.14 6.12 7.09
CA GLU A 96 0.69 6.27 8.49
C GLU A 96 0.56 4.91 9.18
N LEU A 97 0.15 3.86 8.44
CA LEU A 97 0.15 2.49 8.94
C LEU A 97 1.57 2.02 9.31
N CYS A 98 2.54 2.24 8.42
CA CYS A 98 3.94 1.89 8.69
C CYS A 98 4.48 2.66 9.90
N THR A 99 4.15 3.94 10.03
CA THR A 99 4.53 4.77 11.19
C THR A 99 3.93 4.21 12.48
N TRP A 100 2.65 3.86 12.48
CA TRP A 100 1.99 3.29 13.65
C TRP A 100 2.60 1.94 14.07
N ILE A 101 2.91 1.07 13.11
CA ILE A 101 3.60 -0.20 13.38
C ILE A 101 4.96 0.06 14.04
N LYS A 102 5.75 0.99 13.48
CA LYS A 102 7.07 1.36 14.01
C LYS A 102 6.99 1.90 15.44
N GLU A 103 6.04 2.80 15.71
CA GLU A 103 5.82 3.36 17.04
C GLU A 103 5.40 2.28 18.05
N THR A 104 4.49 1.38 17.65
CA THR A 104 3.99 0.30 18.49
C THR A 104 5.07 -0.76 18.74
N ALA A 105 5.88 -1.07 17.74
CA ALA A 105 6.99 -2.00 17.88
C ALA A 105 8.07 -1.53 18.87
N GLY A 106 8.23 -0.19 19.04
CA GLY A 106 9.20 0.42 19.93
C GLY A 106 10.64 0.38 19.40
N GLN A 107 11.45 1.40 19.74
CA GLN A 107 12.81 1.54 19.23
C GLN A 107 13.83 0.54 19.80
N SER A 108 13.52 -0.07 20.95
CA SER A 108 14.42 -0.99 21.67
C SER A 108 13.99 -2.46 21.54
N SER A 109 13.20 -2.77 20.53
CA SER A 109 12.57 -4.09 20.44
C SER A 109 13.54 -5.16 19.97
N PRO A 110 13.40 -6.40 20.50
CA PRO A 110 14.09 -7.56 19.97
C PRO A 110 13.74 -7.76 18.48
N LYS A 111 14.57 -8.53 17.77
CA LYS A 111 14.30 -8.97 16.40
C LYS A 111 12.85 -9.47 16.27
N ARG A 112 12.05 -8.89 15.40
CA ARG A 112 10.66 -9.27 15.18
C ARG A 112 10.52 -10.06 13.89
N ALA A 113 9.64 -11.06 13.94
CA ALA A 113 9.15 -11.73 12.74
C ALA A 113 7.90 -10.99 12.24
N ILE A 114 8.00 -10.40 11.05
CA ILE A 114 6.95 -9.56 10.45
C ILE A 114 6.49 -10.20 9.15
N LEU A 115 5.18 -10.31 8.96
CA LEU A 115 4.54 -10.77 7.73
C LEU A 115 3.69 -9.67 7.13
N ASP A 116 3.93 -9.34 5.86
CA ASP A 116 3.10 -8.48 5.03
C ASP A 116 2.28 -9.32 4.04
N ILE A 117 0.96 -9.31 4.15
CA ILE A 117 0.05 -10.11 3.31
C ILE A 117 -0.61 -9.22 2.26
N GLY A 118 -0.42 -9.55 0.97
CA GLY A 118 -0.83 -8.72 -0.17
C GLY A 118 0.13 -7.57 -0.37
N THR A 119 1.43 -7.88 -0.47
CA THR A 119 2.51 -6.88 -0.41
C THR A 119 2.53 -5.91 -1.60
N GLY A 120 1.95 -6.28 -2.76
CA GLY A 120 1.91 -5.45 -3.95
C GLY A 120 3.30 -4.98 -4.40
N SER A 121 3.54 -3.68 -4.35
CA SER A 121 4.86 -3.07 -4.68
C SER A 121 5.95 -3.36 -3.65
N GLY A 122 5.61 -3.99 -2.52
CA GLY A 122 6.51 -4.19 -1.38
C GLY A 122 6.63 -2.96 -0.47
N CYS A 123 5.82 -1.93 -0.65
CA CYS A 123 6.01 -0.64 0.04
C CYS A 123 5.94 -0.78 1.56
N ILE A 124 5.04 -1.61 2.12
CA ILE A 124 4.96 -1.88 3.55
C ILE A 124 6.16 -2.73 3.99
N ALA A 125 6.37 -3.90 3.38
CA ALA A 125 7.41 -4.86 3.77
C ALA A 125 8.81 -4.24 3.72
N VAL A 126 9.15 -3.56 2.61
CA VAL A 126 10.45 -2.89 2.42
C VAL A 126 10.64 -1.77 3.43
N THR A 127 9.61 -0.95 3.65
CA THR A 127 9.68 0.12 4.65
C THR A 127 9.90 -0.44 6.06
N LEU A 128 9.15 -1.46 6.46
CA LEU A 128 9.32 -2.06 7.79
C LEU A 128 10.68 -2.72 7.96
N ALA A 129 11.24 -3.36 6.92
CA ALA A 129 12.58 -3.93 6.95
C ALA A 129 13.67 -2.87 7.18
N LEU A 130 13.50 -1.67 6.61
CA LEU A 130 14.45 -0.56 6.75
C LEU A 130 14.26 0.21 8.07
N GLU A 131 13.02 0.37 8.53
CA GLU A 131 12.69 1.17 9.72
C GLU A 131 12.79 0.38 11.04
N LEU A 132 12.77 -0.97 10.98
CA LEU A 132 12.88 -1.87 12.13
C LEU A 132 14.11 -2.78 11.96
N PRO A 133 15.33 -2.25 12.09
CA PRO A 133 16.56 -2.98 11.81
C PRO A 133 16.68 -4.23 12.67
N GLY A 134 17.07 -5.34 12.04
CA GLY A 134 17.21 -6.65 12.68
C GLY A 134 15.92 -7.47 12.68
N SER A 135 14.78 -6.94 12.24
CA SER A 135 13.56 -7.72 12.03
C SER A 135 13.70 -8.65 10.83
N GLN A 136 13.03 -9.79 10.89
CA GLN A 136 12.87 -10.74 9.78
C GLN A 136 11.54 -10.44 9.10
N VAL A 137 11.59 -9.91 7.89
CA VAL A 137 10.40 -9.55 7.14
C VAL A 137 10.16 -10.55 6.01
N GLU A 138 8.97 -11.13 5.99
CA GLU A 138 8.46 -11.93 4.90
C GLU A 138 7.24 -11.23 4.29
N ALA A 139 7.10 -11.31 2.98
CA ALA A 139 6.04 -10.64 2.24
C ALA A 139 5.40 -11.62 1.26
N TRP A 140 4.07 -11.70 1.31
CA TRP A 140 3.29 -12.59 0.47
C TRP A 140 2.45 -11.81 -0.53
N ASP A 141 2.38 -12.35 -1.72
CA ASP A 141 1.40 -11.96 -2.73
C ASP A 141 1.00 -13.16 -3.58
N ILE A 142 -0.21 -13.15 -4.11
CA ILE A 142 -0.68 -14.16 -5.04
C ILE A 142 -0.19 -13.89 -6.47
N SER A 143 0.16 -12.63 -6.75
CA SER A 143 0.63 -12.16 -8.05
C SER A 143 2.16 -12.25 -8.15
N ARG A 144 2.63 -13.10 -9.05
CA ARG A 144 4.05 -13.16 -9.40
C ARG A 144 4.61 -11.85 -9.91
N ASP A 145 3.83 -11.14 -10.72
CA ASP A 145 4.26 -9.86 -11.29
C ASP A 145 4.41 -8.79 -10.21
N ALA A 146 3.52 -8.79 -9.21
CA ALA A 146 3.65 -7.93 -8.04
C ALA A 146 4.92 -8.27 -7.23
N LEU A 147 5.19 -9.54 -6.99
CA LEU A 147 6.41 -9.98 -6.28
C LEU A 147 7.70 -9.60 -7.02
N LEU A 148 7.71 -9.63 -8.34
CA LEU A 148 8.86 -9.15 -9.14
C LEU A 148 9.12 -7.65 -8.91
N VAL A 149 8.06 -6.83 -8.89
CA VAL A 149 8.17 -5.40 -8.59
C VAL A 149 8.66 -5.19 -7.16
N ALA A 150 8.12 -5.92 -6.19
CA ALA A 150 8.50 -5.83 -4.78
C ALA A 150 9.98 -6.22 -4.56
N GLN A 151 10.46 -7.28 -5.20
CA GLN A 151 11.87 -7.70 -5.17
C GLN A 151 12.80 -6.62 -5.74
N GLN A 152 12.47 -6.05 -6.90
CA GLN A 152 13.23 -4.94 -7.48
C GLN A 152 13.30 -3.73 -6.53
N ASN A 153 12.20 -3.41 -5.84
CA ASN A 153 12.17 -2.35 -4.86
C ASN A 153 13.06 -2.66 -3.65
N ALA A 154 12.99 -3.86 -3.11
CA ALA A 154 13.84 -4.29 -2.00
C ALA A 154 15.33 -4.22 -2.36
N GLU A 155 15.72 -4.76 -3.51
CA GLU A 155 17.10 -4.71 -4.01
C GLU A 155 17.60 -3.28 -4.19
N ARG A 156 16.80 -2.44 -4.86
CA ARG A 156 17.17 -1.04 -5.12
C ARG A 156 17.30 -0.20 -3.85
N LEU A 157 16.48 -0.45 -2.86
CA LEU A 157 16.46 0.29 -1.59
C LEU A 157 17.37 -0.36 -0.52
N GLY A 158 17.99 -1.52 -0.80
CA GLY A 158 18.86 -2.21 0.13
C GLY A 158 18.15 -2.87 1.31
N ALA A 159 16.88 -3.24 1.14
CA ALA A 159 16.09 -3.93 2.15
C ALA A 159 16.22 -5.46 2.02
N THR A 160 16.27 -6.16 3.15
CA THR A 160 16.25 -7.61 3.20
C THR A 160 14.83 -8.08 3.52
N VAL A 161 14.12 -8.59 2.51
CA VAL A 161 12.76 -9.12 2.62
C VAL A 161 12.70 -10.47 1.92
N LYS A 162 12.04 -11.45 2.54
CA LYS A 162 11.76 -12.74 1.91
C LYS A 162 10.40 -12.67 1.22
N PHE A 163 10.38 -12.74 -0.12
CA PHE A 163 9.15 -12.73 -0.90
C PHE A 163 8.68 -14.15 -1.22
N VAL A 164 7.38 -14.41 -1.05
CA VAL A 164 6.77 -15.73 -1.25
C VAL A 164 5.48 -15.58 -2.04
N GLU A 165 5.37 -16.31 -3.15
CA GLU A 165 4.09 -16.47 -3.84
C GLU A 165 3.18 -17.34 -2.99
N ASN A 166 2.16 -16.73 -2.38
CA ASN A 166 1.29 -17.42 -1.45
C ASN A 166 -0.14 -16.85 -1.47
N ASP A 167 -1.10 -17.76 -1.36
CA ASP A 167 -2.53 -17.45 -1.24
C ASP A 167 -2.96 -17.70 0.21
N VAL A 168 -3.27 -16.63 0.93
CA VAL A 168 -3.69 -16.72 2.34
C VAL A 168 -4.89 -17.66 2.56
N GLN A 169 -5.69 -17.91 1.53
CA GLN A 169 -6.83 -18.84 1.59
C GLN A 169 -6.39 -20.33 1.64
N LYS A 170 -5.17 -20.62 1.19
CA LYS A 170 -4.68 -22.00 1.01
C LYS A 170 -3.54 -22.39 1.95
N VAL A 171 -3.16 -21.49 2.86
CA VAL A 171 -2.03 -21.75 3.75
C VAL A 171 -2.35 -22.85 4.73
N ALA A 172 -1.64 -23.97 4.60
CA ALA A 172 -1.55 -24.98 5.66
C ALA A 172 -0.72 -24.42 6.84
N ASP A 173 -0.87 -24.98 8.04
CA ASP A 173 -0.19 -24.53 9.26
C ASP A 173 1.29 -24.20 9.02
N PRO A 174 1.71 -22.96 9.19
CA PRO A 174 3.09 -22.59 9.02
C PRO A 174 3.95 -23.08 10.18
N SER A 175 5.17 -23.41 9.87
CA SER A 175 6.19 -23.74 10.86
C SER A 175 6.72 -22.50 11.60
N MET A 176 6.32 -21.30 11.21
CA MET A 176 6.85 -20.03 11.73
C MET A 176 5.75 -19.21 12.41
N LYS A 177 6.09 -18.63 13.55
CA LYS A 177 5.22 -17.70 14.28
C LYS A 177 5.66 -16.28 14.03
N TRP A 178 4.69 -15.36 14.02
CA TRP A 178 4.88 -13.95 13.72
C TRP A 178 4.70 -13.10 14.99
N ASP A 179 5.42 -12.00 15.07
CA ASP A 179 5.19 -10.98 16.09
C ASP A 179 4.25 -9.89 15.57
N ILE A 180 4.32 -9.63 14.25
CA ILE A 180 3.47 -8.67 13.57
C ILE A 180 2.99 -9.28 12.25
N ILE A 181 1.69 -9.19 12.01
CA ILE A 181 1.09 -9.43 10.69
C ILE A 181 0.46 -8.11 10.24
N VAL A 182 0.75 -7.69 9.02
CA VAL A 182 0.17 -6.47 8.44
C VAL A 182 -0.44 -6.77 7.09
N SER A 183 -1.52 -6.07 6.75
CA SER A 183 -2.12 -6.14 5.42
C SER A 183 -2.88 -4.85 5.08
N ASN A 184 -2.78 -4.44 3.82
CA ASN A 184 -3.72 -3.56 3.14
C ASN A 184 -4.45 -4.41 2.08
N PRO A 185 -5.46 -5.19 2.47
CA PRO A 185 -6.09 -6.14 1.56
C PRO A 185 -7.10 -5.45 0.64
N PRO A 186 -7.46 -6.05 -0.51
CA PRO A 186 -8.56 -5.56 -1.34
C PRO A 186 -9.88 -5.55 -0.57
N TYR A 187 -10.51 -4.39 -0.46
CA TYR A 187 -11.73 -4.20 0.33
C TYR A 187 -12.86 -3.47 -0.41
N ILE A 188 -12.63 -3.03 -1.65
CA ILE A 188 -13.62 -2.25 -2.40
C ILE A 188 -14.71 -3.19 -2.93
N THR A 189 -15.96 -2.78 -2.74
CA THR A 189 -17.13 -3.48 -3.26
C THR A 189 -17.51 -2.97 -4.65
N LEU A 190 -18.31 -3.75 -5.41
CA LEU A 190 -18.80 -3.32 -6.71
C LEU A 190 -19.74 -2.11 -6.63
N GLN A 191 -20.40 -1.90 -5.48
CA GLN A 191 -21.25 -0.74 -5.25
C GLN A 191 -20.40 0.54 -5.16
N GLU A 192 -19.23 0.46 -4.53
CA GLU A 192 -18.31 1.59 -4.39
C GLU A 192 -17.59 1.94 -5.70
N LYS A 193 -17.61 1.02 -6.69
CA LYS A 193 -16.96 1.23 -8.00
C LYS A 193 -17.44 2.49 -8.71
N ALA A 194 -18.70 2.87 -8.54
CA ALA A 194 -19.29 4.04 -9.19
C ALA A 194 -18.73 5.38 -8.64
N GLU A 195 -18.17 5.36 -7.44
CA GLU A 195 -17.61 6.54 -6.76
C GLU A 195 -16.09 6.67 -6.97
N MET A 196 -15.46 5.66 -7.58
CA MET A 196 -14.01 5.63 -7.81
C MET A 196 -13.60 6.52 -8.98
N GLU A 197 -12.39 7.04 -8.90
CA GLU A 197 -11.80 7.78 -10.00
C GLU A 197 -11.58 6.87 -11.23
N ALA A 198 -11.83 7.43 -12.41
CA ALA A 198 -11.79 6.69 -13.66
C ALA A 198 -10.39 6.12 -13.98
N ASN A 199 -9.33 6.82 -13.58
CA ASN A 199 -7.93 6.38 -13.75
C ASN A 199 -7.61 5.15 -12.91
N VAL A 200 -8.07 5.11 -11.65
CA VAL A 200 -7.90 3.94 -10.78
C VAL A 200 -8.56 2.72 -11.40
N LEU A 201 -9.81 2.88 -11.85
CA LEU A 201 -10.56 1.78 -12.48
C LEU A 201 -9.96 1.28 -13.79
N ALA A 202 -9.36 2.18 -14.57
CA ALA A 202 -8.84 1.84 -15.90
C ALA A 202 -7.43 1.25 -15.87
N TYR A 203 -6.62 1.59 -14.88
CA TYR A 203 -5.19 1.31 -14.93
C TYR A 203 -4.67 0.50 -13.75
N GLU A 204 -5.26 0.61 -12.55
CA GLU A 204 -4.77 -0.14 -11.39
C GLU A 204 -5.31 -1.58 -11.38
N PRO A 205 -4.54 -2.56 -10.85
CA PRO A 205 -4.93 -3.96 -10.93
C PRO A 205 -6.19 -4.24 -10.10
N HIS A 206 -7.22 -4.73 -10.75
CA HIS A 206 -8.50 -5.06 -10.10
C HIS A 206 -8.35 -6.07 -8.95
N LEU A 207 -7.34 -6.94 -9.03
CA LEU A 207 -7.02 -7.90 -7.96
C LEU A 207 -6.61 -7.20 -6.66
N ALA A 208 -5.98 -6.03 -6.75
CA ALA A 208 -5.55 -5.26 -5.59
C ALA A 208 -6.64 -4.31 -5.04
N LEU A 209 -7.72 -4.11 -5.79
CA LEU A 209 -8.79 -3.16 -5.45
C LEU A 209 -10.03 -3.86 -4.91
N PHE A 210 -10.55 -4.86 -5.63
CA PHE A 210 -11.88 -5.40 -5.40
C PHE A 210 -11.87 -6.64 -4.52
N ALA A 211 -12.74 -6.63 -3.50
CA ALA A 211 -13.00 -7.78 -2.68
C ALA A 211 -13.70 -8.90 -3.50
N PRO A 212 -13.29 -10.17 -3.36
CA PRO A 212 -13.92 -11.27 -4.06
C PRO A 212 -15.37 -11.43 -3.62
N ASN A 213 -16.24 -11.87 -4.56
CA ASN A 213 -17.66 -12.07 -4.33
C ASN A 213 -18.40 -10.84 -3.78
N ASN A 214 -17.87 -9.65 -3.98
CA ASN A 214 -18.41 -8.40 -3.45
C ASN A 214 -18.51 -8.36 -1.91
N ASP A 215 -17.61 -9.06 -1.24
CA ASP A 215 -17.57 -9.22 0.22
C ASP A 215 -16.33 -8.50 0.79
N ALA A 216 -16.49 -7.23 1.15
CA ALA A 216 -15.43 -6.39 1.70
C ALA A 216 -14.76 -6.98 2.96
N MET A 217 -15.47 -7.85 3.69
CA MET A 217 -14.95 -8.50 4.89
C MET A 217 -14.14 -9.77 4.63
N HIS A 218 -14.10 -10.24 3.37
CA HIS A 218 -13.51 -11.52 2.99
C HIS A 218 -12.07 -11.70 3.51
N PHE A 219 -11.19 -10.80 3.13
CA PHE A 219 -9.77 -10.90 3.53
C PHE A 219 -9.56 -10.60 5.00
N TYR A 220 -10.32 -9.70 5.61
CA TYR A 220 -10.22 -9.44 7.05
C TYR A 220 -10.51 -10.69 7.87
N ARG A 221 -11.55 -11.46 7.51
CA ARG A 221 -11.85 -12.74 8.17
C ARG A 221 -10.75 -13.78 7.98
N LEU A 222 -10.27 -13.95 6.75
CA LEU A 222 -9.22 -14.91 6.43
C LEU A 222 -7.91 -14.60 7.15
N ILE A 223 -7.49 -13.34 7.10
CA ILE A 223 -6.23 -12.91 7.72
C ILE A 223 -6.35 -12.95 9.25
N SER A 224 -7.50 -12.57 9.83
CA SER A 224 -7.72 -12.69 11.27
C SER A 224 -7.67 -14.15 11.74
N HIS A 225 -8.30 -15.07 10.99
CA HIS A 225 -8.21 -16.50 11.26
C HIS A 225 -6.78 -17.03 11.19
N TYR A 226 -6.05 -16.66 10.14
CA TYR A 226 -4.64 -17.00 9.98
C TYR A 226 -3.80 -16.42 11.13
N ALA A 227 -3.97 -15.15 11.45
CA ALA A 227 -3.23 -14.44 12.48
C ALA A 227 -3.43 -15.05 13.87
N ALA A 228 -4.66 -15.43 14.24
CA ALA A 228 -4.95 -16.09 15.52
C ALA A 228 -4.22 -17.43 15.70
N ARG A 229 -3.88 -18.11 14.62
CA ARG A 229 -3.15 -19.39 14.65
C ARG A 229 -1.64 -19.23 14.59
N ASN A 230 -1.16 -18.09 14.07
CA ASN A 230 0.22 -17.91 13.65
C ASN A 230 0.93 -16.72 14.28
N LEU A 231 0.26 -15.95 15.12
CA LEU A 231 0.92 -14.97 15.98
C LEU A 231 1.51 -15.64 17.23
N ASN A 232 2.61 -15.07 17.70
CA ASN A 232 3.10 -15.29 19.04
C ASN A 232 2.09 -14.71 20.06
N ASP A 233 2.14 -15.18 21.31
CA ASP A 233 1.39 -14.52 22.39
C ASP A 233 1.87 -13.08 22.55
N GLY A 234 0.93 -12.13 22.62
CA GLY A 234 1.22 -10.71 22.55
C GLY A 234 1.55 -10.18 21.15
N GLY A 235 1.53 -11.03 20.13
CA GLY A 235 1.69 -10.62 18.73
C GLY A 235 0.50 -9.80 18.22
N MET A 236 0.72 -9.00 17.18
CA MET A 236 -0.27 -8.02 16.72
C MET A 236 -0.60 -8.18 15.25
N VAL A 237 -1.88 -8.00 14.92
CA VAL A 237 -2.32 -7.81 13.54
C VAL A 237 -2.64 -6.35 13.28
N PHE A 238 -2.24 -5.83 12.13
CA PHE A 238 -2.53 -4.48 11.65
C PHE A 238 -3.21 -4.55 10.29
N PHE A 239 -4.26 -3.75 10.14
CA PHE A 239 -4.99 -3.59 8.88
C PHE A 239 -5.11 -2.13 8.48
N GLU A 240 -4.93 -1.84 7.19
CA GLU A 240 -5.60 -0.72 6.56
C GLU A 240 -7.04 -1.15 6.24
N ILE A 241 -8.02 -0.27 6.48
CA ILE A 241 -9.44 -0.65 6.42
C ILE A 241 -10.28 0.32 5.58
N ASN A 242 -11.37 -0.20 5.04
CA ASN A 242 -12.49 0.62 4.63
C ASN A 242 -13.27 1.05 5.89
N PRO A 243 -13.46 2.37 6.13
CA PRO A 243 -14.16 2.88 7.31
C PRO A 243 -15.55 2.30 7.54
N LEU A 244 -16.26 1.96 6.46
CA LEU A 244 -17.61 1.39 6.52
C LEU A 244 -17.69 0.04 7.25
N PHE A 245 -16.57 -0.68 7.34
CA PHE A 245 -16.51 -2.03 7.93
C PHE A 245 -15.75 -2.09 9.25
N SER A 246 -15.42 -0.96 9.83
CA SER A 246 -14.62 -0.86 11.07
C SER A 246 -15.17 -1.71 12.20
N ASP A 247 -16.49 -1.67 12.46
CA ASP A 247 -17.10 -2.45 13.55
C ASP A 247 -17.11 -3.95 13.25
N GLY A 248 -17.41 -4.36 12.02
CA GLY A 248 -17.34 -5.75 11.60
C GLY A 248 -15.93 -6.35 11.70
N ILE A 249 -14.90 -5.53 11.44
CA ILE A 249 -13.50 -5.96 11.62
C ILE A 249 -13.17 -6.15 13.09
N LYS A 250 -13.62 -5.24 13.98
CA LYS A 250 -13.47 -5.41 15.44
C LYS A 250 -14.14 -6.70 15.95
N GLU A 251 -15.39 -6.94 15.54
CA GLU A 251 -16.13 -8.16 15.91
C GLU A 251 -15.40 -9.42 15.42
N THR A 252 -14.89 -9.37 14.18
CA THR A 252 -14.08 -10.45 13.61
C THR A 252 -12.84 -10.72 14.46
N LEU A 253 -12.09 -9.70 14.84
CA LEU A 253 -10.91 -9.86 15.67
C LEU A 253 -11.26 -10.40 17.06
N LEU A 254 -12.29 -9.86 17.72
CA LEU A 254 -12.77 -10.36 19.03
C LEU A 254 -13.12 -11.84 18.97
N SER A 255 -13.85 -12.28 17.93
CA SER A 255 -14.25 -13.68 17.76
C SER A 255 -13.06 -14.64 17.56
N HIS A 256 -11.90 -14.13 17.16
CA HIS A 256 -10.67 -14.90 16.97
C HIS A 256 -9.68 -14.77 18.15
N GLY A 257 -10.10 -14.20 19.28
CA GLY A 257 -9.27 -14.11 20.49
C GLY A 257 -8.31 -12.93 20.54
N PHE A 258 -8.54 -11.91 19.71
CA PHE A 258 -7.79 -10.68 19.81
C PHE A 258 -8.37 -9.77 20.89
N THR A 259 -7.47 -9.12 21.63
CA THR A 259 -7.77 -8.13 22.67
C THR A 259 -7.11 -6.80 22.32
N ASP A 260 -7.28 -5.77 23.15
CA ASP A 260 -6.69 -4.43 22.93
C ASP A 260 -6.85 -3.96 21.47
N ILE A 261 -8.11 -4.06 20.99
CA ILE A 261 -8.42 -3.66 19.62
C ILE A 261 -8.54 -2.14 19.55
N VAL A 262 -7.68 -1.53 18.74
CA VAL A 262 -7.61 -0.08 18.56
C VAL A 262 -7.94 0.25 17.11
N VAL A 263 -8.85 1.21 16.92
CA VAL A 263 -9.12 1.83 15.61
C VAL A 263 -8.49 3.22 15.61
N LYS A 264 -7.68 3.50 14.60
CA LYS A 264 -6.99 4.79 14.42
C LYS A 264 -7.51 5.47 13.15
N SER A 265 -7.72 6.78 13.25
CA SER A 265 -8.03 7.61 12.09
C SER A 265 -6.75 8.08 11.40
N ASP A 266 -6.85 8.30 10.09
CA ASP A 266 -5.84 8.99 9.29
C ASP A 266 -5.77 10.49 9.62
N THR A 267 -4.82 11.20 9.03
CA THR A 267 -4.63 12.65 9.22
C THR A 267 -5.85 13.49 8.77
N PHE A 268 -6.77 12.91 7.98
CA PHE A 268 -8.02 13.55 7.55
C PHE A 268 -9.22 13.22 8.48
N GLY A 269 -8.99 12.44 9.55
CA GLY A 269 -10.00 12.07 10.52
C GLY A 269 -10.88 10.89 10.14
N LYS A 270 -10.58 10.17 9.06
CA LYS A 270 -11.30 8.95 8.67
C LYS A 270 -10.70 7.74 9.37
N GLN A 271 -11.52 6.87 9.95
CA GLN A 271 -11.07 5.57 10.47
C GLN A 271 -10.41 4.78 9.35
N ARG A 272 -9.12 4.56 9.46
CA ARG A 272 -8.34 3.97 8.37
C ARG A 272 -7.53 2.75 8.78
N PHE A 273 -7.29 2.57 10.08
CA PHE A 273 -6.43 1.51 10.57
C PHE A 273 -7.05 0.78 11.74
N VAL A 274 -6.82 -0.52 11.83
CA VAL A 274 -7.18 -1.35 12.98
C VAL A 274 -5.96 -2.16 13.41
N ARG A 275 -5.76 -2.23 14.74
CA ARG A 275 -4.82 -3.15 15.36
C ARG A 275 -5.55 -4.03 16.37
N GLY A 276 -5.21 -5.31 16.43
CA GLY A 276 -5.59 -6.21 17.52
C GLY A 276 -4.37 -6.94 18.07
N THR A 277 -4.32 -7.15 19.38
CA THR A 277 -3.28 -7.93 20.04
C THR A 277 -3.81 -9.34 20.30
N TYR A 278 -3.08 -10.38 19.87
CA TYR A 278 -3.45 -11.77 20.12
C TYR A 278 -3.06 -12.18 21.55
N THR A 279 -4.01 -12.74 22.28
CA THR A 279 -3.80 -13.23 23.66
C THR A 279 -4.25 -14.68 23.75
N LYS A 280 -3.30 -15.60 23.93
CA LYS A 280 -3.53 -17.04 23.88
C LYS A 280 -4.59 -17.50 24.89
N ASP A 281 -4.56 -16.98 26.10
CA ASP A 281 -5.44 -17.39 27.19
C ASP A 281 -6.88 -16.87 27.07
N TYR A 282 -7.16 -15.93 26.18
CA TYR A 282 -8.49 -15.31 26.04
C TYR A 282 -9.55 -16.32 25.60
N LEU A 283 -9.23 -17.21 24.65
CA LEU A 283 -10.15 -18.24 24.16
C LEU A 283 -10.33 -19.41 25.14
N GLU A 284 -9.32 -19.71 25.96
CA GLU A 284 -9.41 -20.76 27.00
C GLU A 284 -10.30 -20.30 28.16
N GLY A 285 -10.26 -19.01 28.54
CA GLY A 285 -11.10 -18.42 29.56
C GLY A 285 -12.60 -18.35 29.20
N GLN A 286 -12.95 -18.14 27.92
CA GLN A 286 -14.35 -18.17 27.49
C GLN A 286 -14.96 -19.57 27.52
N LYS A 287 -14.20 -20.61 27.21
CA LYS A 287 -14.68 -22.00 27.26
C LYS A 287 -14.99 -22.48 28.67
N THR A 288 -14.39 -21.86 29.67
CA THR A 288 -14.63 -22.20 31.10
C THR A 288 -15.74 -21.35 31.73
N ALA A 289 -16.17 -20.27 31.10
CA ALA A 289 -17.25 -19.42 31.59
C ALA A 289 -18.65 -19.87 31.12
N ASP A 290 -18.72 -20.74 30.10
CA ASP A 290 -19.97 -21.29 29.55
C ASP A 290 -20.29 -22.71 30.10
N VAL A 291 -19.59 -23.16 31.13
CA VAL A 291 -19.85 -24.42 31.88
C VAL A 291 -20.27 -24.08 33.30
#